data_dc3fa1fe342143104c74e81b9ddac3d6
#
_entry.id   dc3fa1fe342143104c74e81b9ddac3d6
#
_cell.length_a   1.000
_cell.length_b   1.000
_cell.length_c   1.000
_cell.angle_alpha   90.00
_cell.angle_beta   90.00
_cell.angle_gamma   90.00
#
_symmetry.space_group_name_H-M   'P 1'
#
loop_
_entity.id
_entity.type
_entity.pdbx_description
1 polymer ?
#
loop_
_entity_poly.entity_id
_entity_poly.type
_entity_poly.pdbx_seq_one_letter_code
_entity_poly.pdbx_strand_id
1 'polypeptide(L)'
;MPATPQSSPRQREQGDSPNIALPSATAFGTKGQKYWYVQGAVATTLDREEAFPQRFALAGAGLSKFLFDGHSINLELNSIYFSQPDDDALGLNLALLMRWHFLRQSNWSLFVDGGAGVMGTTSDVPSKGASFNFTPQAGAGVSIKLKEQRQLMLGLRWHHISHADLLVANPGRDSLMGYVGVQFPR
;
A
#
# COMPACT_ATOMS: atom_id res chain seq x y z
N MET A 1 80.04 43.39 3.62
CA MET A 1 79.38 42.04 3.62
C MET A 1 77.94 42.28 3.16
N PRO A 2 77.49 41.80 1.98
CA PRO A 2 76.19 42.03 1.51
C PRO A 2 75.21 40.93 2.02
N ALA A 3 74.02 41.33 2.44
CA ALA A 3 72.94 40.44 2.96
C ALA A 3 72.25 39.67 1.83
N THR A 4 72.05 38.42 2.08
CA THR A 4 71.35 37.44 1.22
C THR A 4 69.83 37.66 1.33
N PRO A 5 69.04 37.66 0.24
CA PRO A 5 67.60 37.69 0.35
C PRO A 5 66.99 36.32 0.67
N GLN A 6 66.19 36.28 1.70
CA GLN A 6 65.37 35.09 2.06
C GLN A 6 64.22 34.95 1.06
N SER A 7 64.13 33.77 0.44
CA SER A 7 63.00 33.36 -0.39
C SER A 7 61.83 32.92 0.46
N SER A 8 60.68 33.57 0.35
CA SER A 8 59.39 33.16 0.92
C SER A 8 58.89 31.85 0.27
N PRO A 9 58.34 30.92 1.04
CA PRO A 9 57.68 29.73 0.47
C PRO A 9 56.35 30.09 -0.19
N ARG A 10 56.16 29.67 -1.45
CA ARG A 10 54.89 29.78 -2.16
C ARG A 10 53.86 28.90 -1.45
N GLN A 11 52.82 29.53 -0.95
CA GLN A 11 51.59 28.83 -0.56
C GLN A 11 51.01 28.15 -1.81
N ARG A 12 50.86 26.83 -1.77
CA ARG A 12 50.07 26.08 -2.74
C ARG A 12 48.61 26.44 -2.50
N GLU A 13 47.99 27.07 -3.44
CA GLU A 13 46.53 27.18 -3.50
C GLU A 13 45.97 25.78 -3.56
N GLN A 14 45.35 25.38 -2.46
CA GLN A 14 44.55 24.15 -2.36
C GLN A 14 43.29 24.43 -3.20
N GLY A 15 43.26 23.86 -4.42
CA GLY A 15 42.10 23.96 -5.31
C GLY A 15 40.85 23.42 -4.59
N ASP A 16 39.89 24.30 -4.36
CA ASP A 16 38.55 23.98 -3.94
C ASP A 16 37.90 23.12 -5.03
N SER A 17 37.93 21.80 -4.84
CA SER A 17 37.11 20.89 -5.63
C SER A 17 35.64 21.20 -5.29
N PRO A 18 34.78 21.50 -6.28
CA PRO A 18 33.37 21.69 -5.99
C PRO A 18 32.81 20.43 -5.35
N ASN A 19 32.41 20.53 -4.09
CA ASN A 19 31.71 19.47 -3.37
C ASN A 19 30.32 19.33 -4.01
N ILE A 20 30.21 18.53 -5.08
CA ILE A 20 28.93 18.18 -5.68
C ILE A 20 28.23 17.28 -4.66
N ALA A 21 27.48 17.90 -3.75
CA ALA A 21 26.58 17.18 -2.86
C ALA A 21 25.62 16.37 -3.74
N LEU A 22 25.79 15.06 -3.76
CA LEU A 22 24.81 14.17 -4.36
C LEU A 22 23.44 14.46 -3.74
N PRO A 23 22.37 14.59 -4.54
CA PRO A 23 21.06 14.87 -4.02
C PRO A 23 20.71 13.83 -2.96
N SER A 24 20.48 14.26 -1.74
CA SER A 24 20.10 13.41 -0.63
C SER A 24 18.84 12.64 -1.05
N ALA A 25 18.90 11.31 -1.08
CA ALA A 25 17.75 10.51 -1.47
C ALA A 25 16.56 10.91 -0.59
N THR A 26 15.49 11.41 -1.20
CA THR A 26 14.29 11.84 -0.48
C THR A 26 13.76 10.68 0.36
N ALA A 27 13.53 10.92 1.64
CA ALA A 27 13.01 9.89 2.54
C ALA A 27 11.67 9.36 2.01
N PHE A 28 11.43 8.07 2.19
CA PHE A 28 10.15 7.44 1.82
C PHE A 28 8.99 8.11 2.56
N GLY A 29 7.90 8.33 1.85
CA GLY A 29 6.69 8.91 2.41
C GLY A 29 6.71 10.43 2.52
N THR A 30 7.55 11.11 1.74
CA THR A 30 7.56 12.58 1.65
C THR A 30 6.44 13.07 0.75
N LYS A 31 5.83 14.21 1.10
CA LYS A 31 4.79 14.87 0.30
C LYS A 31 5.16 14.96 -1.19
N GLY A 32 4.20 14.63 -2.03
CA GLY A 32 4.33 14.68 -3.49
C GLY A 32 4.89 13.40 -4.13
N GLN A 33 5.50 12.49 -3.37
CA GLN A 33 5.93 11.21 -3.90
C GLN A 33 4.75 10.42 -4.46
N LYS A 34 4.99 9.72 -5.57
CA LYS A 34 4.01 8.87 -6.26
C LYS A 34 4.60 7.49 -6.46
N TYR A 35 3.76 6.49 -6.32
CA TYR A 35 4.10 5.09 -6.56
C TYR A 35 2.98 4.42 -7.33
N TRP A 36 3.31 3.37 -8.06
CA TRP A 36 2.36 2.32 -8.42
C TRP A 36 2.75 1.04 -7.71
N TYR A 37 1.86 0.12 -7.55
CA TYR A 37 2.14 -1.14 -6.89
C TYR A 37 1.29 -2.28 -7.44
N VAL A 38 1.77 -3.49 -7.22
CA VAL A 38 1.02 -4.72 -7.42
C VAL A 38 0.88 -5.41 -6.08
N GLN A 39 -0.21 -6.12 -5.88
CA GLN A 39 -0.49 -6.84 -4.64
C GLN A 39 -1.24 -8.14 -4.88
N GLY A 40 -1.08 -9.07 -3.94
CA GLY A 40 -1.88 -10.27 -3.81
C GLY A 40 -2.32 -10.45 -2.37
N ALA A 41 -3.48 -11.06 -2.17
CA ALA A 41 -4.00 -11.33 -0.83
C ALA A 41 -4.82 -12.61 -0.80
N VAL A 42 -4.95 -13.15 0.41
CA VAL A 42 -5.90 -14.21 0.74
C VAL A 42 -6.69 -13.80 1.98
N ALA A 43 -7.95 -14.19 2.04
CA ALA A 43 -8.83 -13.86 3.13
C ALA A 43 -9.72 -15.02 3.53
N THR A 44 -10.15 -15.02 4.78
CA THR A 44 -11.14 -15.95 5.33
C THR A 44 -12.20 -15.17 6.08
N THR A 45 -13.46 -15.64 6.04
CA THR A 45 -14.54 -15.05 6.83
C THR A 45 -14.24 -15.15 8.32
N LEU A 46 -14.70 -14.15 9.07
CA LEU A 46 -14.67 -14.14 10.54
C LEU A 46 -15.94 -14.74 11.16
N ASP A 47 -16.96 -14.99 10.35
CA ASP A 47 -18.21 -15.59 10.82
C ASP A 47 -18.00 -17.04 11.24
N ARG A 48 -18.29 -17.33 12.50
CA ARG A 48 -18.07 -18.64 13.12
C ARG A 48 -19.28 -19.58 12.97
N GLU A 49 -20.40 -19.07 12.54
CA GLU A 49 -21.66 -19.84 12.43
C GLU A 49 -21.76 -20.63 11.12
N GLU A 50 -20.91 -20.35 10.15
CA GLU A 50 -20.87 -21.09 8.89
C GLU A 50 -20.10 -22.41 9.04
N ALA A 51 -20.72 -23.51 8.62
CA ALA A 51 -20.12 -24.84 8.65
C ALA A 51 -18.80 -24.93 7.85
N PHE A 52 -18.60 -24.03 6.89
CA PHE A 52 -17.39 -23.92 6.08
C PHE A 52 -16.99 -22.45 5.94
N PRO A 53 -15.75 -22.08 6.32
CA PRO A 53 -15.29 -20.71 6.19
C PRO A 53 -15.17 -20.34 4.70
N GLN A 54 -15.92 -19.34 4.28
CA GLN A 54 -15.78 -18.78 2.93
C GLN A 54 -14.43 -18.09 2.82
N ARG A 55 -13.83 -18.19 1.64
CA ARG A 55 -12.48 -17.66 1.36
C ARG A 55 -12.49 -16.87 0.07
N PHE A 56 -11.59 -15.93 -0.01
CA PHE A 56 -11.27 -15.31 -1.28
C PHE A 56 -9.77 -15.08 -1.45
N ALA A 57 -9.36 -15.01 -2.71
CA ALA A 57 -8.04 -14.57 -3.10
C ALA A 57 -8.17 -13.36 -4.04
N LEU A 58 -7.28 -12.40 -3.95
CA LEU A 58 -7.23 -11.28 -4.87
C LEU A 58 -5.83 -11.05 -5.41
N ALA A 59 -5.80 -10.49 -6.61
CA ALA A 59 -4.62 -9.91 -7.22
C ALA A 59 -5.00 -8.57 -7.84
N GLY A 60 -4.14 -7.57 -7.71
CA GLY A 60 -4.46 -6.25 -8.20
C GLY A 60 -3.27 -5.31 -8.29
N ALA A 61 -3.57 -4.11 -8.74
CA ALA A 61 -2.62 -3.02 -8.86
C ALA A 61 -3.21 -1.74 -8.26
N GLY A 62 -2.34 -0.81 -7.89
CA GLY A 62 -2.78 0.45 -7.34
C GLY A 62 -1.83 1.61 -7.64
N LEU A 63 -2.35 2.79 -7.39
CA LEU A 63 -1.63 4.05 -7.46
C LEU A 63 -1.63 4.69 -6.07
N SER A 64 -0.48 5.18 -5.64
CA SER A 64 -0.29 5.85 -4.36
C SER A 64 0.27 7.25 -4.58
N LYS A 65 -0.28 8.24 -3.86
CA LYS A 65 0.24 9.61 -3.82
C LYS A 65 0.30 10.11 -2.38
N PHE A 66 1.47 10.54 -1.95
CA PHE A 66 1.64 11.18 -0.65
C PHE A 66 1.14 12.62 -0.69
N LEU A 67 0.06 12.91 0.05
CA LEU A 67 -0.54 14.24 0.16
C LEU A 67 0.19 15.09 1.21
N PHE A 68 0.64 14.44 2.28
CA PHE A 68 1.48 15.00 3.34
C PHE A 68 2.54 13.97 3.70
N ASP A 69 3.55 14.38 4.47
CA ASP A 69 4.58 13.46 4.95
C ASP A 69 3.94 12.32 5.77
N GLY A 70 4.19 11.10 5.34
CA GLY A 70 3.64 9.91 5.94
C GLY A 70 2.17 9.60 5.61
N HIS A 71 1.46 10.43 4.86
CA HIS A 71 0.04 10.23 4.54
C HIS A 71 -0.18 10.11 3.04
N SER A 72 -0.66 8.98 2.58
CA SER A 72 -0.97 8.74 1.17
C SER A 72 -2.43 8.42 0.93
N ILE A 73 -2.90 8.77 -0.26
CA ILE A 73 -4.14 8.29 -0.84
C ILE A 73 -3.77 7.20 -1.85
N ASN A 74 -4.54 6.12 -1.85
CA ASN A 74 -4.26 4.92 -2.64
C ASN A 74 -5.53 4.52 -3.40
N LEU A 75 -5.43 4.39 -4.71
CA LEU A 75 -6.49 3.86 -5.57
C LEU A 75 -6.10 2.44 -5.96
N GLU A 76 -6.93 1.45 -5.65
CA GLU A 76 -6.68 0.02 -5.90
C GLU A 76 -7.72 -0.54 -6.86
N LEU A 77 -7.28 -1.29 -7.87
CA LEU A 77 -8.13 -2.13 -8.71
C LEU A 77 -7.69 -3.58 -8.51
N ASN A 78 -8.61 -4.40 -8.02
CA ASN A 78 -8.36 -5.79 -7.68
C ASN A 78 -9.33 -6.72 -8.40
N SER A 79 -8.82 -7.80 -8.97
CA SER A 79 -9.61 -8.97 -9.37
C SER A 79 -9.68 -9.92 -8.19
N ILE A 80 -10.86 -10.45 -7.89
CA ILE A 80 -11.12 -11.28 -6.70
C ILE A 80 -11.80 -12.58 -7.14
N TYR A 81 -11.34 -13.69 -6.59
CA TYR A 81 -12.00 -14.99 -6.70
C TYR A 81 -12.53 -15.40 -5.34
N PHE A 82 -13.84 -15.65 -5.27
CA PHE A 82 -14.54 -16.10 -4.07
C PHE A 82 -14.84 -17.59 -4.16
N SER A 83 -14.45 -18.32 -3.12
CA SER A 83 -14.89 -19.71 -2.91
C SER A 83 -15.93 -19.72 -1.80
N GLN A 84 -17.15 -20.10 -2.14
CA GLN A 84 -18.33 -20.06 -1.26
C GLN A 84 -19.25 -21.28 -1.50
N PRO A 85 -20.19 -21.60 -0.58
CA PRO A 85 -20.93 -22.87 -0.61
C PRO A 85 -21.80 -23.10 -1.86
N ASP A 86 -22.44 -22.05 -2.39
CA ASP A 86 -23.38 -22.22 -3.52
C ASP A 86 -22.60 -22.14 -4.85
N ASP A 87 -22.24 -20.94 -5.31
CA ASP A 87 -21.52 -20.72 -6.55
C ASP A 87 -20.28 -19.87 -6.31
N ASP A 88 -19.14 -20.32 -6.79
CA ASP A 88 -17.93 -19.51 -6.83
C ASP A 88 -18.15 -18.25 -7.66
N ALA A 89 -17.54 -17.15 -7.28
CA ALA A 89 -17.69 -15.88 -7.97
C ALA A 89 -16.35 -15.24 -8.33
N LEU A 90 -16.33 -14.60 -9.49
CA LEU A 90 -15.26 -13.67 -9.87
C LEU A 90 -15.77 -12.23 -9.68
N GLY A 91 -14.92 -11.35 -9.19
CA GLY A 91 -15.26 -9.96 -8.97
C GLY A 91 -14.16 -8.99 -9.39
N LEU A 92 -14.58 -7.75 -9.63
CA LEU A 92 -13.70 -6.59 -9.75
C LEU A 92 -14.05 -5.61 -8.65
N ASN A 93 -13.03 -5.16 -7.92
CA ASN A 93 -13.16 -4.19 -6.83
C ASN A 93 -12.30 -2.96 -7.13
N LEU A 94 -12.92 -1.79 -7.10
CA LEU A 94 -12.25 -0.49 -7.15
C LEU A 94 -12.36 0.15 -5.78
N ALA A 95 -11.22 0.37 -5.11
CA ALA A 95 -11.18 0.88 -3.74
C ALA A 95 -10.32 2.14 -3.63
N LEU A 96 -10.72 3.05 -2.74
CA LEU A 96 -9.98 4.24 -2.36
C LEU A 96 -9.64 4.14 -0.88
N LEU A 97 -8.36 4.18 -0.56
CA LEU A 97 -7.84 4.03 0.80
C LEU A 97 -6.94 5.20 1.16
N MET A 98 -7.02 5.63 2.40
CA MET A 98 -6.02 6.50 3.02
C MET A 98 -5.06 5.63 3.83
N ARG A 99 -3.76 5.95 3.78
CA ARG A 99 -2.73 5.26 4.55
C ARG A 99 -1.88 6.26 5.31
N TRP A 100 -1.66 5.98 6.58
CA TRP A 100 -0.83 6.76 7.47
C TRP A 100 0.36 5.94 7.95
N HIS A 101 1.57 6.32 7.54
CA HIS A 101 2.84 5.80 8.04
C HIS A 101 3.23 6.52 9.33
N PHE A 102 2.71 6.06 10.46
CA PHE A 102 2.84 6.73 11.76
C PHE A 102 4.23 6.53 12.40
N LEU A 103 4.94 5.47 12.04
CA LEU A 103 6.33 5.23 12.45
C LEU A 103 7.18 5.00 11.20
N ARG A 104 8.13 5.89 10.95
CA ARG A 104 9.00 5.84 9.77
C ARG A 104 10.45 5.76 10.20
N GLN A 105 11.15 4.70 9.80
CA GLN A 105 12.57 4.47 9.99
C GLN A 105 13.28 4.53 8.62
N SER A 106 14.61 4.46 8.62
CA SER A 106 15.42 4.53 7.39
C SER A 106 15.11 3.40 6.40
N ASN A 107 14.77 2.20 6.90
CA ASN A 107 14.59 0.99 6.07
C ASN A 107 13.19 0.39 6.14
N TRP A 108 12.32 0.86 7.02
CA TRP A 108 10.96 0.36 7.16
C TRP A 108 10.03 1.40 7.78
N SER A 109 8.74 1.20 7.64
CA SER A 109 7.72 1.99 8.33
C SER A 109 6.52 1.14 8.72
N LEU A 110 5.87 1.48 9.83
CA LEU A 110 4.57 0.94 10.20
C LEU A 110 3.48 1.87 9.70
N PHE A 111 2.39 1.29 9.24
CA PHE A 111 1.25 2.05 8.77
C PHE A 111 -0.08 1.44 9.23
N VAL A 112 -1.08 2.29 9.26
CA VAL A 112 -2.51 1.91 9.26
C VAL A 112 -3.13 2.42 7.98
N ASP A 113 -4.11 1.72 7.45
CA ASP A 113 -4.89 2.18 6.32
C ASP A 113 -6.38 1.89 6.50
N GLY A 114 -7.21 2.64 5.79
CA GLY A 114 -8.64 2.45 5.78
C GLY A 114 -9.31 3.21 4.65
N GLY A 115 -10.47 2.74 4.26
CA GLY A 115 -11.27 3.32 3.19
C GLY A 115 -12.37 2.37 2.73
N ALA A 116 -12.85 2.57 1.53
CA ALA A 116 -13.90 1.75 0.96
C ALA A 116 -13.77 1.62 -0.55
N GLY A 117 -14.43 0.61 -1.09
CA GLY A 117 -14.53 0.37 -2.52
C GLY A 117 -15.93 0.00 -2.95
N VAL A 118 -16.07 -0.18 -4.25
CA VAL A 118 -17.24 -0.78 -4.90
C VAL A 118 -16.81 -2.03 -5.63
N MET A 119 -17.64 -3.04 -5.60
CA MET A 119 -17.34 -4.36 -6.18
C MET A 119 -18.51 -4.87 -6.98
N GLY A 120 -18.23 -5.37 -8.18
CA GLY A 120 -19.16 -6.15 -8.99
C GLY A 120 -18.66 -7.58 -9.13
N THR A 121 -19.58 -8.54 -9.07
CA THR A 121 -19.28 -9.99 -9.10
C THR A 121 -20.15 -10.74 -10.10
N THR A 122 -19.69 -11.90 -10.58
CA THR A 122 -20.41 -12.78 -11.53
C THR A 122 -21.59 -13.50 -10.89
N SER A 123 -21.55 -13.74 -9.60
CA SER A 123 -22.60 -14.36 -8.78
C SER A 123 -22.74 -13.56 -7.50
N ASP A 124 -23.83 -13.76 -6.74
CA ASP A 124 -24.05 -13.05 -5.49
C ASP A 124 -22.97 -13.36 -4.44
N VAL A 125 -22.46 -12.30 -3.78
CA VAL A 125 -21.43 -12.39 -2.72
C VAL A 125 -21.84 -11.48 -1.56
N PRO A 126 -21.98 -12.01 -0.32
CA PRO A 126 -22.00 -13.45 0.03
C PRO A 126 -23.14 -14.19 -0.67
N SER A 127 -23.13 -15.53 -0.65
CA SER A 127 -24.28 -16.35 -1.12
C SER A 127 -25.58 -15.81 -0.55
N LYS A 128 -26.61 -15.61 -1.37
CA LYS A 128 -27.90 -14.97 -1.05
C LYS A 128 -27.82 -13.46 -0.77
N GLY A 129 -26.71 -12.83 -1.09
CA GLY A 129 -26.53 -11.38 -1.02
C GLY A 129 -26.82 -10.69 -2.37
N ALA A 130 -25.82 -10.01 -2.92
CA ALA A 130 -25.93 -9.29 -4.19
C ALA A 130 -24.64 -9.35 -5.00
N SER A 131 -24.77 -9.18 -6.33
CA SER A 131 -23.61 -9.08 -7.24
C SER A 131 -22.97 -7.68 -7.27
N PHE A 132 -23.56 -6.69 -6.60
CA PHE A 132 -22.96 -5.37 -6.38
C PHE A 132 -22.86 -5.08 -4.88
N ASN A 133 -21.66 -4.73 -4.43
CA ASN A 133 -21.38 -4.49 -3.01
C ASN A 133 -20.43 -3.31 -2.79
N PHE A 134 -20.53 -2.72 -1.63
CA PHE A 134 -19.51 -1.86 -1.04
C PHE A 134 -18.50 -2.70 -0.25
N THR A 135 -17.24 -2.23 -0.22
CA THR A 135 -16.14 -2.95 0.44
C THR A 135 -15.36 -2.05 1.38
N PRO A 136 -15.93 -1.66 2.54
CA PRO A 136 -15.17 -0.97 3.58
C PRO A 136 -14.01 -1.86 4.06
N GLN A 137 -12.86 -1.22 4.33
CA GLN A 137 -11.63 -1.90 4.72
C GLN A 137 -10.87 -1.06 5.74
N ALA A 138 -10.24 -1.71 6.70
CA ALA A 138 -9.31 -1.08 7.63
C ALA A 138 -8.21 -2.07 8.01
N GLY A 139 -6.99 -1.60 8.16
CA GLY A 139 -5.88 -2.50 8.45
C GLY A 139 -4.62 -1.83 8.94
N ALA A 140 -3.61 -2.67 9.10
CA ALA A 140 -2.27 -2.25 9.50
C ALA A 140 -1.21 -3.08 8.78
N GLY A 141 -0.01 -2.54 8.65
CA GLY A 141 1.06 -3.25 7.99
C GLY A 141 2.42 -2.60 8.17
N VAL A 142 3.39 -3.21 7.52
CA VAL A 142 4.76 -2.75 7.44
C VAL A 142 5.16 -2.54 5.98
N SER A 143 5.89 -1.47 5.72
CA SER A 143 6.55 -1.20 4.45
C SER A 143 8.05 -1.30 4.67
N ILE A 144 8.74 -2.12 3.88
CA ILE A 144 10.17 -2.42 4.00
C ILE A 144 10.87 -1.95 2.73
N LYS A 145 11.89 -1.11 2.88
CA LYS A 145 12.68 -0.59 1.78
C LYS A 145 13.47 -1.70 1.09
N LEU A 146 13.31 -1.80 -0.21
CA LEU A 146 14.11 -2.64 -1.09
C LEU A 146 15.13 -1.79 -1.87
N LYS A 147 15.91 -2.44 -2.73
CA LYS A 147 16.78 -1.74 -3.68
C LYS A 147 15.95 -0.86 -4.63
N GLU A 148 16.58 0.14 -5.24
CA GLU A 148 15.99 1.04 -6.25
C GLU A 148 14.73 1.78 -5.73
N GLN A 149 14.70 2.14 -4.45
CA GLN A 149 13.59 2.84 -3.78
C GLN A 149 12.25 2.10 -3.84
N ARG A 150 12.23 0.82 -4.18
CA ARG A 150 11.04 -0.03 -4.09
C ARG A 150 10.70 -0.31 -2.63
N GLN A 151 9.42 -0.63 -2.36
CA GLN A 151 8.96 -0.98 -1.03
C GLN A 151 8.20 -2.31 -1.09
N LEU A 152 8.55 -3.24 -0.19
CA LEU A 152 7.73 -4.41 0.09
C LEU A 152 6.69 -4.03 1.14
N MET A 153 5.43 -4.30 0.86
CA MET A 153 4.32 -4.11 1.79
C MET A 153 3.82 -5.46 2.28
N LEU A 154 3.63 -5.58 3.59
CA LEU A 154 2.98 -6.72 4.23
C LEU A 154 1.93 -6.19 5.19
N GLY A 155 0.74 -6.74 5.19
CA GLY A 155 -0.30 -6.25 6.10
C GLY A 155 -1.46 -7.20 6.29
N LEU A 156 -2.28 -6.83 7.27
CA LEU A 156 -3.56 -7.45 7.57
C LEU A 156 -4.64 -6.38 7.46
N ARG A 157 -5.78 -6.74 6.86
CA ARG A 157 -6.98 -5.90 6.76
C ARG A 157 -8.21 -6.66 7.21
N TRP A 158 -9.06 -6.00 7.98
CA TRP A 158 -10.47 -6.30 8.03
C TRP A 158 -11.09 -5.83 6.71
N HIS A 159 -11.88 -6.70 6.08
CA HIS A 159 -12.54 -6.44 4.80
C HIS A 159 -14.00 -6.83 4.95
N HIS A 160 -14.89 -5.84 4.83
CA HIS A 160 -16.34 -6.03 4.89
C HIS A 160 -16.93 -6.00 3.48
N ILE A 161 -17.95 -6.80 3.23
CA ILE A 161 -18.72 -6.83 2.00
C ILE A 161 -20.19 -6.66 2.37
N SER A 162 -20.85 -5.66 1.80
CA SER A 162 -22.29 -5.45 1.96
C SER A 162 -22.85 -4.53 0.87
N HIS A 163 -24.13 -4.64 0.58
CA HIS A 163 -24.83 -3.70 -0.32
C HIS A 163 -25.66 -2.64 0.42
N ALA A 164 -25.43 -2.47 1.72
CA ALA A 164 -26.07 -1.45 2.56
C ALA A 164 -27.62 -1.48 2.50
N ASP A 165 -28.21 -2.66 2.44
CA ASP A 165 -29.66 -2.91 2.33
C ASP A 165 -30.35 -2.23 1.12
N LEU A 166 -29.59 -1.94 0.05
CA LEU A 166 -30.12 -1.28 -1.13
C LEU A 166 -30.98 -2.16 -2.02
N LEU A 167 -30.84 -3.50 -1.93
CA LEU A 167 -31.50 -4.45 -2.86
C LEU A 167 -32.39 -5.47 -2.14
N VAL A 168 -31.82 -6.48 -1.54
CA VAL A 168 -32.48 -7.58 -0.86
C VAL A 168 -31.91 -7.72 0.54
N ALA A 169 -32.28 -8.78 1.29
CA ALA A 169 -31.62 -9.03 2.58
C ALA A 169 -30.10 -8.98 2.43
N ASN A 170 -29.46 -8.22 3.31
CA ASN A 170 -28.01 -7.97 3.29
C ASN A 170 -27.33 -8.82 4.37
N PRO A 171 -26.90 -10.05 4.06
CA PRO A 171 -26.23 -10.87 5.06
C PRO A 171 -24.92 -10.26 5.55
N GLY A 172 -24.30 -9.38 4.74
CA GLY A 172 -22.98 -8.84 5.02
C GLY A 172 -21.91 -9.93 5.14
N ARG A 173 -20.63 -9.57 5.10
CA ARG A 173 -19.55 -10.53 5.41
C ARG A 173 -18.30 -9.80 5.89
N ASP A 174 -17.83 -10.21 7.06
CA ASP A 174 -16.56 -9.77 7.61
C ASP A 174 -15.47 -10.81 7.33
N SER A 175 -14.33 -10.35 6.88
CA SER A 175 -13.19 -11.19 6.56
C SER A 175 -11.90 -10.61 7.11
N LEU A 176 -10.97 -11.48 7.50
CA LEU A 176 -9.58 -11.12 7.75
C LEU A 176 -8.75 -11.46 6.51
N MET A 177 -8.11 -10.45 5.96
CA MET A 177 -7.31 -10.50 4.74
C MET A 177 -5.85 -10.26 5.05
N GLY A 178 -4.98 -11.21 4.68
CA GLY A 178 -3.52 -11.01 4.66
C GLY A 178 -3.06 -10.67 3.26
N TYR A 179 -2.22 -9.63 3.10
CA TYR A 179 -1.75 -9.20 1.79
C TYR A 179 -0.25 -8.95 1.75
N VAL A 180 0.30 -9.10 0.56
CA VAL A 180 1.67 -8.73 0.19
C VAL A 180 1.64 -7.90 -1.09
N GLY A 181 2.49 -6.89 -1.18
CA GLY A 181 2.61 -6.07 -2.38
C GLY A 181 3.99 -5.46 -2.54
N VAL A 182 4.30 -5.01 -3.75
CA VAL A 182 5.54 -4.28 -4.05
C VAL A 182 5.17 -2.94 -4.68
N GLN A 183 5.70 -1.86 -4.09
CA GLN A 183 5.57 -0.50 -4.61
C GLN A 183 6.82 -0.12 -5.41
N PHE A 184 6.59 0.61 -6.49
CA PHE A 184 7.60 1.12 -7.41
C PHE A 184 7.47 2.64 -7.49
N PRO A 185 8.58 3.41 -7.40
CA PRO A 185 8.54 4.86 -7.57
C PRO A 185 8.10 5.25 -8.99
N ARG A 186 7.40 6.40 -9.08
CA ARG A 186 6.90 6.97 -10.33
C ARG A 186 7.36 8.40 -10.52
#